data_f9b28f505193bc5aa1bf506ea3ba56d2
#
_entry.id   f9b28f505193bc5aa1bf506ea3ba56d2
#
_cell.length_a   1.000
_cell.length_b   1.000
_cell.length_c   1.000
_cell.angle_alpha   90.00
_cell.angle_beta   90.00
_cell.angle_gamma   90.00
#
_symmetry.space_group_name_H-M   'P 1'
#
loop_
_entity.id
_entity.type
_entity.pdbx_description
1 polymer ?
#
loop_
_entity_poly.entity_id
_entity_poly.type
_entity_poly.pdbx_seq_one_letter_code
_entity_poly.pdbx_strand_id
1 'polypeptide(L)'
;MGETLAHGRFSSMVRSTADKFVKEVGDVVTLPYDMSKLGKQMTAYANLINAHNDAYNKYISEANKYAKLCNNPLYITSYKSNKAQYDLYKSKAVKAKKDIDKVFKDAQADYEKLGDKIKNNAIIGPIYRMIENIYSNLPAITEIATVSAANQIRR
;
A
#
# COMPACT_ATOMS: atom_id res chain seq x y z
N MET A 1 8.71 3.69 12.02
CA MET A 1 8.69 5.15 12.20
C MET A 1 9.26 5.88 10.99
N GLY A 2 10.47 5.53 10.52
CA GLY A 2 11.07 6.17 9.35
C GLY A 2 10.23 6.02 8.10
N GLU A 3 9.60 4.87 7.92
CA GLU A 3 8.75 4.64 6.75
C GLU A 3 7.54 5.57 6.71
N THR A 4 6.89 5.81 7.85
CA THR A 4 5.72 6.68 7.91
C THR A 4 6.09 8.13 7.60
N LEU A 5 7.22 8.59 8.15
CA LEU A 5 7.71 9.94 7.88
C LEU A 5 8.12 10.11 6.40
N ALA A 6 8.85 9.12 5.87
CA ALA A 6 9.26 9.15 4.47
C ALA A 6 8.04 9.14 3.55
N HIS A 7 7.03 8.32 3.87
CA HIS A 7 5.78 8.27 3.12
C HIS A 7 5.06 9.63 3.13
N GLY A 8 4.91 10.26 4.29
CA GLY A 8 4.24 11.54 4.43
C GLY A 8 4.92 12.64 3.63
N ARG A 9 6.24 12.74 3.72
CA ARG A 9 7.03 13.71 2.95
C ARG A 9 6.92 13.46 1.47
N PHE A 10 6.97 12.21 1.10
CA PHE A 10 6.95 11.78 -0.28
C PHE A 10 5.63 12.15 -0.95
N SER A 11 4.51 11.80 -0.33
CA SER A 11 3.18 12.14 -0.84
C SER A 11 2.97 13.65 -0.95
N SER A 12 3.40 14.40 0.05
CA SER A 12 3.28 15.85 0.06
C SER A 12 4.09 16.48 -1.08
N MET A 13 5.30 15.99 -1.31
CA MET A 13 6.17 16.48 -2.38
C MET A 13 5.56 16.20 -3.76
N VAL A 14 5.05 14.99 -3.97
CA VAL A 14 4.43 14.60 -5.25
C VAL A 14 3.19 15.44 -5.50
N ARG A 15 2.35 15.61 -4.49
CA ARG A 15 1.13 16.40 -4.60
C ARG A 15 1.42 17.86 -4.97
N SER A 16 2.40 18.46 -4.30
CA SER A 16 2.81 19.84 -4.57
C SER A 16 3.29 20.01 -6.01
N THR A 17 4.06 19.04 -6.50
CA THR A 17 4.56 19.05 -7.88
C THR A 17 3.43 18.93 -8.87
N ALA A 18 2.47 18.02 -8.63
CA ALA A 18 1.32 17.83 -9.50
C ALA A 18 0.44 19.08 -9.56
N ASP A 19 0.18 19.72 -8.42
CA ASP A 19 -0.61 20.95 -8.35
C ASP A 19 0.05 22.08 -9.14
N LYS A 20 1.34 22.23 -9.00
CA LYS A 20 2.13 23.22 -9.74
C LYS A 20 2.05 22.97 -11.24
N PHE A 21 2.21 21.71 -11.63
CA PHE A 21 2.14 21.30 -13.04
C PHE A 21 0.78 21.66 -13.64
N VAL A 22 -0.30 21.32 -12.95
CA VAL A 22 -1.66 21.62 -13.43
C VAL A 22 -1.88 23.12 -13.60
N LYS A 23 -1.39 23.93 -12.68
CA LYS A 23 -1.49 25.38 -12.79
C LYS A 23 -0.73 25.93 -14.00
N GLU A 24 0.47 25.41 -14.25
CA GLU A 24 1.31 25.87 -15.36
C GLU A 24 0.78 25.44 -16.71
N VAL A 25 0.17 24.27 -16.82
CA VAL A 25 -0.25 23.68 -18.07
C VAL A 25 -1.72 23.92 -18.40
N GLY A 26 -2.50 24.45 -17.42
CA GLY A 26 -3.93 24.68 -17.61
C GLY A 26 -4.27 25.50 -18.83
N ASP A 27 -3.43 26.49 -19.18
CA ASP A 27 -3.66 27.41 -20.25
C ASP A 27 -2.70 27.28 -21.44
N VAL A 28 -1.55 26.60 -21.24
CA VAL A 28 -0.50 26.50 -22.27
C VAL A 28 0.06 25.09 -22.36
N VAL A 29 0.09 24.58 -23.59
CA VAL A 29 0.58 23.22 -23.86
C VAL A 29 2.09 23.23 -24.00
N THR A 30 2.81 23.37 -22.88
CA THR A 30 4.26 23.23 -22.85
C THR A 30 4.62 21.94 -22.13
N LEU A 31 4.03 20.87 -22.63
CA LEU A 31 4.00 19.59 -21.92
C LEU A 31 5.29 18.80 -21.80
N PRO A 32 6.20 18.74 -22.79
CA PRO A 32 7.28 17.73 -22.75
C PRO A 32 8.21 17.86 -21.56
N TYR A 33 8.43 19.06 -21.09
CA TYR A 33 9.34 19.31 -19.99
C TYR A 33 8.79 18.82 -18.65
N ASP A 34 7.53 19.17 -18.36
CA ASP A 34 6.93 18.85 -17.07
C ASP A 34 6.40 17.42 -16.99
N MET A 35 6.12 16.80 -18.15
CA MET A 35 5.66 15.42 -18.22
C MET A 35 6.69 14.44 -17.69
N SER A 36 7.98 14.66 -17.98
CA SER A 36 9.05 13.81 -17.46
C SER A 36 9.08 13.86 -15.91
N LYS A 37 8.93 15.05 -15.36
CA LYS A 37 8.91 15.25 -13.91
C LYS A 37 7.71 14.59 -13.28
N LEU A 38 6.52 14.78 -13.85
CA LEU A 38 5.29 14.18 -13.36
C LEU A 38 5.35 12.65 -13.46
N GLY A 39 5.92 12.13 -14.55
CA GLY A 39 6.13 10.70 -14.71
C GLY A 39 6.99 10.11 -13.60
N LYS A 40 8.07 10.79 -13.26
CA LYS A 40 8.94 10.37 -12.15
C LYS A 40 8.19 10.39 -10.82
N GLN A 41 7.35 11.38 -10.59
CA GLN A 41 6.58 11.47 -9.35
C GLN A 41 5.52 10.37 -9.27
N MET A 42 4.84 10.05 -10.38
CA MET A 42 3.90 8.94 -10.41
C MET A 42 4.58 7.60 -10.26
N THR A 43 5.77 7.43 -10.86
CA THR A 43 6.58 6.22 -10.66
C THR A 43 6.96 6.06 -9.20
N ALA A 44 7.23 7.14 -8.52
CA ALA A 44 7.55 7.12 -7.10
C ALA A 44 6.35 6.63 -6.25
N TYR A 45 5.13 7.02 -6.59
CA TYR A 45 3.93 6.46 -5.95
C TYR A 45 3.83 4.94 -6.22
N ALA A 46 4.05 4.52 -7.45
CA ALA A 46 4.01 3.12 -7.82
C ALA A 46 5.02 2.29 -7.02
N ASN A 47 6.24 2.79 -6.89
CA ASN A 47 7.29 2.12 -6.12
C ASN A 47 6.92 2.02 -4.65
N LEU A 48 6.35 3.08 -4.09
CA LEU A 48 5.96 3.11 -2.68
C LEU A 48 4.82 2.13 -2.39
N ILE A 49 3.79 2.13 -3.23
CA ILE A 49 2.66 1.22 -3.04
C ILE A 49 3.10 -0.24 -3.22
N ASN A 50 4.04 -0.49 -4.14
CA ASN A 50 4.55 -1.82 -4.37
C ASN A 50 5.34 -2.33 -3.15
N ALA A 51 6.16 -1.48 -2.55
CA ALA A 51 6.91 -1.83 -1.35
C ALA A 51 5.98 -2.15 -0.17
N HIS A 52 4.95 -1.33 0.02
CA HIS A 52 3.95 -1.58 1.07
C HIS A 52 3.14 -2.85 0.78
N ASN A 53 2.85 -3.12 -0.50
CA ASN A 53 2.15 -4.34 -0.90
C ASN A 53 2.98 -5.59 -0.56
N ASP A 54 4.28 -5.56 -0.84
CA ASP A 54 5.17 -6.67 -0.52
C ASP A 54 5.20 -6.94 0.99
N ALA A 55 5.30 -5.87 1.78
CA ALA A 55 5.28 -5.98 3.23
C ALA A 55 3.94 -6.53 3.75
N TYR A 56 2.84 -6.05 3.19
CA TYR A 56 1.51 -6.49 3.57
C TYR A 56 1.31 -7.98 3.31
N ASN A 57 1.70 -8.44 2.12
CA ASN A 57 1.60 -9.86 1.77
C ASN A 57 2.44 -10.73 2.69
N LYS A 58 3.63 -10.27 3.04
CA LYS A 58 4.52 -10.97 3.99
C LYS A 58 3.85 -11.08 5.37
N TYR A 59 3.25 -10.00 5.85
CA TYR A 59 2.60 -10.00 7.16
C TYR A 59 1.39 -10.93 7.20
N ILE A 60 0.59 -10.96 6.13
CA ILE A 60 -0.53 -11.90 6.01
C ILE A 60 0.00 -13.34 6.04
N SER A 61 1.04 -13.64 5.28
CA SER A 61 1.65 -14.97 5.23
C SER A 61 2.16 -15.39 6.60
N GLU A 62 2.87 -14.51 7.30
CA GLU A 62 3.38 -14.82 8.64
C GLU A 62 2.26 -14.99 9.67
N ALA A 63 1.23 -14.15 9.61
CA ALA A 63 0.08 -14.29 10.49
C ALA A 63 -0.62 -15.65 10.28
N ASN A 64 -0.80 -16.05 9.02
CA ASN A 64 -1.42 -17.33 8.70
C ASN A 64 -0.55 -18.53 9.15
N LYS A 65 0.76 -18.40 9.05
CA LYS A 65 1.68 -19.42 9.54
C LYS A 65 1.49 -19.63 11.04
N TYR A 66 1.45 -18.55 11.81
CA TYR A 66 1.28 -18.67 13.27
C TYR A 66 -0.16 -19.07 13.64
N ALA A 67 -1.15 -18.68 12.85
CA ALA A 67 -2.53 -19.15 13.06
C ALA A 67 -2.62 -20.66 12.95
N LYS A 68 -1.95 -21.26 11.94
CA LYS A 68 -1.91 -22.72 11.78
C LYS A 68 -1.25 -23.40 12.99
N LEU A 69 -0.18 -22.82 13.49
CA LEU A 69 0.48 -23.36 14.69
C LEU A 69 -0.42 -23.25 15.92
N CYS A 70 -1.11 -22.13 16.09
CA CYS A 70 -2.03 -21.94 17.21
C CYS A 70 -3.20 -22.92 17.16
N ASN A 71 -3.67 -23.25 15.94
CA ASN A 71 -4.84 -24.11 15.75
C ASN A 71 -4.48 -25.60 15.75
N ASN A 72 -3.20 -25.93 15.80
CA ASN A 72 -2.75 -27.32 15.79
C ASN A 72 -2.51 -27.81 17.21
N PRO A 73 -3.28 -28.83 17.69
CA PRO A 73 -3.14 -29.35 19.04
C PRO A 73 -1.73 -29.89 19.37
N LEU A 74 -0.96 -30.30 18.36
CA LEU A 74 0.40 -30.79 18.54
C LEU A 74 1.34 -29.72 19.11
N TYR A 75 1.01 -28.44 18.91
CA TYR A 75 1.83 -27.31 19.32
C TYR A 75 1.24 -26.55 20.52
N ILE A 76 0.42 -27.22 21.32
CA ILE A 76 -0.30 -26.55 22.40
C ILE A 76 0.65 -25.95 23.45
N THR A 77 1.81 -26.57 23.69
CA THR A 77 2.81 -26.04 24.63
C THR A 77 3.42 -24.73 24.15
N SER A 78 3.40 -24.47 22.84
CA SER A 78 3.91 -23.24 22.25
C SER A 78 2.81 -22.24 21.91
N TYR A 79 1.57 -22.51 22.31
CA TYR A 79 0.43 -21.69 21.93
C TYR A 79 0.63 -20.21 22.27
N LYS A 80 1.04 -19.93 23.51
CA LYS A 80 1.19 -18.55 24.00
C LYS A 80 2.19 -17.78 23.14
N SER A 81 3.33 -18.41 22.84
CA SER A 81 4.36 -17.81 21.98
C SER A 81 3.85 -17.59 20.56
N ASN A 82 3.21 -18.60 19.98
CA ASN A 82 2.68 -18.53 18.63
C ASN A 82 1.56 -17.49 18.52
N LYS A 83 0.70 -17.40 19.54
CA LYS A 83 -0.37 -16.40 19.59
C LYS A 83 0.18 -14.97 19.61
N ALA A 84 1.25 -14.75 20.37
CA ALA A 84 1.91 -13.44 20.42
C ALA A 84 2.45 -13.05 19.04
N GLN A 85 3.05 -13.97 18.32
CA GLN A 85 3.54 -13.73 16.95
C GLN A 85 2.40 -13.51 15.99
N TYR A 86 1.33 -14.29 16.09
CA TYR A 86 0.14 -14.11 15.29
C TYR A 86 -0.44 -12.71 15.47
N ASP A 87 -0.62 -12.27 16.70
CA ASP A 87 -1.16 -10.94 17.01
C ASP A 87 -0.27 -9.84 16.46
N LEU A 88 1.05 -10.02 16.57
CA LEU A 88 2.03 -9.05 16.06
C LEU A 88 1.90 -8.88 14.54
N TYR A 89 1.92 -9.98 13.80
CA TYR A 89 1.87 -9.90 12.33
C TYR A 89 0.49 -9.47 11.83
N LYS A 90 -0.56 -9.85 12.51
CA LYS A 90 -1.91 -9.35 12.20
C LYS A 90 -1.98 -7.83 12.36
N SER A 91 -1.42 -7.31 13.44
CA SER A 91 -1.35 -5.86 13.69
C SER A 91 -0.53 -5.14 12.62
N LYS A 92 0.61 -5.73 12.24
CA LYS A 92 1.46 -5.17 11.17
C LYS A 92 0.75 -5.16 9.82
N ALA A 93 -0.03 -6.21 9.53
CA ALA A 93 -0.81 -6.28 8.30
C ALA A 93 -1.88 -5.19 8.26
N VAL A 94 -2.59 -4.98 9.36
CA VAL A 94 -3.61 -3.92 9.46
C VAL A 94 -2.98 -2.54 9.21
N LYS A 95 -1.83 -2.29 9.82
CA LYS A 95 -1.12 -1.02 9.63
C LYS A 95 -0.66 -0.84 8.19
N ALA A 96 -0.08 -1.89 7.60
CA ALA A 96 0.37 -1.85 6.21
C ALA A 96 -0.79 -1.55 5.26
N LYS A 97 -1.97 -2.14 5.51
CA LYS A 97 -3.16 -1.86 4.69
C LYS A 97 -3.58 -0.40 4.78
N LYS A 98 -3.52 0.19 5.96
CA LYS A 98 -3.82 1.61 6.14
C LYS A 98 -2.84 2.49 5.37
N ASP A 99 -1.55 2.12 5.40
CA ASP A 99 -0.52 2.86 4.67
C ASP A 99 -0.76 2.76 3.15
N ILE A 100 -1.12 1.59 2.66
CA ILE A 100 -1.45 1.38 1.25
C ILE A 100 -2.67 2.22 0.85
N ASP A 101 -3.71 2.20 1.66
CA ASP A 101 -4.93 2.98 1.40
C ASP A 101 -4.58 4.47 1.27
N LYS A 102 -3.71 4.97 2.14
CA LYS A 102 -3.29 6.37 2.11
C LYS A 102 -2.50 6.70 0.84
N VAL A 103 -1.53 5.86 0.48
CA VAL A 103 -0.74 6.06 -0.75
C VAL A 103 -1.65 6.08 -1.97
N PHE A 104 -2.58 5.13 -2.04
CA PHE A 104 -3.50 5.03 -3.17
C PHE A 104 -4.39 6.28 -3.26
N LYS A 105 -4.96 6.72 -2.14
CA LYS A 105 -5.81 7.91 -2.12
C LYS A 105 -5.04 9.16 -2.54
N ASP A 106 -3.79 9.29 -2.09
CA ASP A 106 -2.96 10.43 -2.47
C ASP A 106 -2.66 10.41 -3.98
N ALA A 107 -2.29 9.24 -4.51
CA ALA A 107 -2.02 9.08 -5.93
C ALA A 107 -3.28 9.35 -6.76
N GLN A 108 -4.42 8.83 -6.33
CA GLN A 108 -5.70 9.04 -7.00
C GLN A 108 -6.08 10.52 -7.02
N ALA A 109 -5.95 11.20 -5.88
CA ALA A 109 -6.27 12.62 -5.80
C ALA A 109 -5.39 13.45 -6.73
N ASP A 110 -4.10 13.15 -6.77
CA ASP A 110 -3.17 13.87 -7.65
C ASP A 110 -3.46 13.59 -9.11
N TYR A 111 -3.77 12.34 -9.45
CA TYR A 111 -4.12 11.95 -10.82
C TYR A 111 -5.42 12.61 -11.28
N GLU A 112 -6.44 12.64 -10.42
CA GLU A 112 -7.75 13.21 -10.77
C GLU A 112 -7.70 14.72 -11.01
N LYS A 113 -6.69 15.41 -10.49
CA LYS A 113 -6.49 16.85 -10.75
C LYS A 113 -5.94 17.14 -12.13
N LEU A 114 -5.42 16.12 -12.83
CA LEU A 114 -4.79 16.30 -14.13
C LEU A 114 -5.85 16.43 -15.22
N GLY A 115 -5.53 17.22 -16.25
CA GLY A 115 -6.39 17.31 -17.44
C GLY A 115 -6.37 16.03 -18.25
N ASP A 116 -7.38 15.85 -19.10
CA ASP A 116 -7.54 14.62 -19.87
C ASP A 116 -6.33 14.28 -20.73
N LYS A 117 -5.68 15.28 -21.32
CA LYS A 117 -4.50 15.06 -22.16
C LYS A 117 -3.36 14.45 -21.35
N ILE A 118 -3.22 14.86 -20.10
CA ILE A 118 -2.18 14.35 -19.22
C ILE A 118 -2.55 12.95 -18.72
N LYS A 119 -3.80 12.76 -18.31
CA LYS A 119 -4.31 11.45 -17.86
C LYS A 119 -4.12 10.38 -18.92
N ASN A 120 -4.30 10.73 -20.19
CA ASN A 120 -4.21 9.80 -21.31
C ASN A 120 -2.81 9.76 -21.93
N ASN A 121 -1.83 10.43 -21.32
CA ASN A 121 -0.46 10.39 -21.78
C ASN A 121 0.09 8.97 -21.72
N ALA A 122 0.93 8.60 -22.70
CA ALA A 122 1.49 7.25 -22.80
C ALA A 122 2.39 6.86 -21.63
N ILE A 123 2.85 7.82 -20.84
CA ILE A 123 3.70 7.56 -19.65
C ILE A 123 2.87 7.57 -18.38
N ILE A 124 2.10 8.64 -18.17
CA ILE A 124 1.36 8.85 -16.91
C ILE A 124 0.21 7.86 -16.75
N GLY A 125 -0.59 7.68 -17.82
CA GLY A 125 -1.74 6.79 -17.78
C GLY A 125 -1.39 5.36 -17.38
N PRO A 126 -0.41 4.72 -18.06
CA PRO A 126 -0.01 3.35 -17.71
C PRO A 126 0.54 3.22 -16.30
N ILE A 127 1.30 4.20 -15.82
CA ILE A 127 1.83 4.17 -14.45
C ILE A 127 0.68 4.20 -13.45
N TYR A 128 -0.30 5.08 -13.64
CA TYR A 128 -1.43 5.17 -12.72
C TYR A 128 -2.28 3.89 -12.77
N ARG A 129 -2.49 3.31 -13.95
CA ARG A 129 -3.21 2.03 -14.08
C ARG A 129 -2.49 0.90 -13.35
N MET A 130 -1.15 0.92 -13.34
CA MET A 130 -0.37 -0.04 -12.57
C MET A 130 -0.63 0.13 -11.07
N ILE A 131 -0.68 1.37 -10.58
CA ILE A 131 -1.02 1.68 -9.19
C ILE A 131 -2.41 1.13 -8.84
N GLU A 132 -3.40 1.39 -9.69
CA GLU A 132 -4.76 0.88 -9.51
C GLU A 132 -4.79 -0.66 -9.50
N ASN A 133 -4.02 -1.27 -10.38
CA ASN A 133 -3.95 -2.73 -10.48
C ASN A 133 -3.37 -3.35 -9.22
N ILE A 134 -2.29 -2.79 -8.70
CA ILE A 134 -1.69 -3.26 -7.44
C ILE A 134 -2.72 -3.15 -6.32
N TYR A 135 -3.39 -2.01 -6.22
CA TYR A 135 -4.37 -1.76 -5.16
C TYR A 135 -5.56 -2.73 -5.26
N SER A 136 -6.07 -2.95 -6.47
CA SER A 136 -7.23 -3.81 -6.71
C SER A 136 -6.96 -5.27 -6.41
N ASN A 137 -5.71 -5.70 -6.49
CA ASN A 137 -5.32 -7.09 -6.29
C ASN A 137 -4.80 -7.38 -4.88
N LEU A 138 -4.92 -6.42 -3.96
CA LEU A 138 -4.53 -6.65 -2.58
C LEU A 138 -5.43 -7.72 -1.95
N PRO A 139 -4.84 -8.66 -1.19
CA PRO A 139 -5.66 -9.59 -0.43
C PRO A 139 -6.44 -8.84 0.66
N ALA A 140 -7.61 -9.33 1.00
CA ALA A 140 -8.40 -8.76 2.09
C ALA A 140 -7.77 -9.11 3.43
N ILE A 141 -7.90 -8.20 4.42
CA ILE A 141 -7.40 -8.47 5.76
C ILE A 141 -8.08 -9.71 6.37
N THR A 142 -9.29 -10.01 5.91
CA THR A 142 -10.05 -11.18 6.34
C THR A 142 -9.45 -12.50 5.84
N GLU A 143 -8.47 -12.46 4.95
CA GLU A 143 -7.72 -13.66 4.55
C GLU A 143 -6.78 -14.16 5.63
N ILE A 144 -6.53 -13.36 6.67
CA ILE A 144 -5.82 -13.84 7.85
C ILE A 144 -6.75 -14.78 8.61
N ALA A 145 -6.30 -16.01 8.79
CA ALA A 145 -7.08 -17.05 9.47
C ALA A 145 -7.30 -16.66 10.93
N THR A 146 -8.44 -17.05 11.48
CA THR A 146 -8.74 -16.85 12.90
C THR A 146 -8.07 -17.94 13.72
N VAL A 147 -7.77 -17.61 14.99
CA VAL A 147 -7.26 -18.59 15.93
C VAL A 147 -8.42 -19.18 16.72
N SER A 148 -8.47 -20.51 16.80
CA SER A 148 -9.56 -21.23 17.43
C SER A 148 -9.65 -20.94 18.94
N ALA A 149 -10.84 -20.57 19.39
CA ALA A 149 -11.11 -20.36 20.82
C ALA A 149 -10.93 -21.67 21.62
N ALA A 150 -11.22 -22.80 20.99
CA ALA A 150 -11.05 -24.10 21.64
C ALA A 150 -9.60 -24.34 22.05
N ASN A 151 -8.65 -23.92 21.23
CA ASN A 151 -7.23 -24.06 21.55
C ASN A 151 -6.81 -23.13 22.69
N GLN A 152 -7.46 -21.99 22.80
CA GLN A 152 -7.22 -21.07 23.92
C GLN A 152 -7.68 -21.67 25.26
N ILE A 153 -8.80 -22.36 25.23
CA ILE A 153 -9.37 -22.99 26.45
C ILE A 153 -8.51 -24.15 26.94
N ARG A 154 -7.89 -24.90 26.02
CA ARG A 154 -7.06 -26.06 26.36
C ARG A 154 -5.74 -25.70 27.06
N ARG A 155 -5.40 -24.46 27.08
CA ARG A 155 -4.22 -24.01 27.77
C ARG A 155 -4.42 -23.98 29.29
#